data_48adf0d9c2349924191d10dbe4fe3fdb
#
_entry.id   48adf0d9c2349924191d10dbe4fe3fdb
#
_cell.length_a   1.000
_cell.length_b   1.000
_cell.length_c   1.000
_cell.angle_alpha   90.00
_cell.angle_beta   90.00
_cell.angle_gamma   90.00
#
_symmetry.space_group_name_H-M   'P 1'
#
loop_
_entity.id
_entity.type
_entity.pdbx_description
1 polymer ?
#
loop_
_entity_poly.entity_id
_entity_poly.type
_entity_poly.pdbx_seq_one_letter_code
_entity_poly.pdbx_strand_id
1 'polypeptide(L)'
;MKLLVAEDEPKTGTYLQQGLSEAGFTVDRVTSGTDALQHVLSVPYDLLILDVMMPGLDGWEVLRLVRASGNEVPVLFLTARDRVEVRVKGLELGADDYLVKPFAFSELLARVRTLLRRGNATALQTQLQVADLQVDLLKRRATRAGQRIDLTAKEFALLELLLRRRGEVLPKSLIASQVWDMNFDSDTNVIEVAIRRLRAKIDDGFEPKLIHTARGMGYMLDEPDPS
;
A
#
# COMPACT_ATOMS: atom_id res chain seq x y z
N MET A 1 0.48 -2.35 1.01
CA MET A 1 0.86 -0.95 0.73
C MET A 1 -0.37 -0.19 0.27
N LYS A 2 -0.64 0.96 0.88
CA LYS A 2 -1.82 1.78 0.61
C LYS A 2 -1.44 3.01 -0.21
N LEU A 3 -2.11 3.20 -1.35
CA LEU A 3 -1.87 4.30 -2.29
C LEU A 3 -3.07 5.24 -2.32
N LEU A 4 -2.82 6.54 -2.50
CA LEU A 4 -3.85 7.49 -2.86
C LEU A 4 -3.69 7.87 -4.34
N VAL A 5 -4.77 7.80 -5.10
CA VAL A 5 -4.86 8.29 -6.48
C VAL A 5 -5.80 9.49 -6.51
N ALA A 6 -5.28 10.66 -6.83
CA ALA A 6 -6.07 11.87 -7.06
C ALA A 6 -6.07 12.17 -8.57
N GLU A 7 -7.22 11.99 -9.19
CA GLU A 7 -7.42 12.09 -10.64
C GLU A 7 -8.88 12.47 -10.91
N ASP A 8 -9.11 13.59 -11.55
CA ASP A 8 -10.45 14.14 -11.81
C ASP A 8 -11.13 13.48 -13.03
N GLU A 9 -10.35 12.95 -13.99
CA GLU A 9 -10.91 12.24 -15.12
C GLU A 9 -11.39 10.85 -14.70
N PRO A 10 -12.73 10.56 -14.77
CA PRO A 10 -13.28 9.31 -14.23
C PRO A 10 -12.70 8.04 -14.88
N LYS A 11 -12.42 8.08 -16.19
CA LYS A 11 -11.89 6.92 -16.93
C LYS A 11 -10.46 6.59 -16.48
N THR A 12 -9.60 7.59 -16.44
CA THR A 12 -8.21 7.47 -16.01
C THR A 12 -8.14 7.02 -14.53
N GLY A 13 -8.91 7.67 -13.65
CA GLY A 13 -8.95 7.31 -12.24
C GLY A 13 -9.42 5.88 -11.99
N THR A 14 -10.46 5.41 -12.70
CA THR A 14 -10.94 4.02 -12.59
C THR A 14 -9.89 3.04 -13.12
N TYR A 15 -9.28 3.34 -14.25
CA TYR A 15 -8.21 2.51 -14.84
C TYR A 15 -7.01 2.36 -13.90
N LEU A 16 -6.58 3.45 -13.26
CA LEU A 16 -5.49 3.45 -12.28
C LEU A 16 -5.86 2.65 -11.03
N GLN A 17 -7.04 2.89 -10.47
CA GLN A 17 -7.51 2.19 -9.28
C GLN A 17 -7.58 0.68 -9.53
N GLN A 18 -8.20 0.26 -10.63
CA GLN A 18 -8.32 -1.14 -10.97
C GLN A 18 -6.95 -1.80 -11.20
N GLY A 19 -6.11 -1.23 -12.06
CA GLY A 19 -4.81 -1.82 -12.39
C GLY A 19 -3.88 -1.90 -11.16
N LEU A 20 -3.85 -0.87 -10.31
CA LEU A 20 -3.06 -0.90 -9.09
C LEU A 20 -3.63 -1.89 -8.06
N SER A 21 -4.96 -2.03 -7.96
CA SER A 21 -5.59 -3.04 -7.10
C SER A 21 -5.29 -4.45 -7.58
N GLU A 22 -5.33 -4.72 -8.89
CA GLU A 22 -4.93 -5.99 -9.49
C GLU A 22 -3.43 -6.28 -9.27
N ALA A 23 -2.59 -5.22 -9.30
CA ALA A 23 -1.18 -5.32 -8.93
C ALA A 23 -0.97 -5.55 -7.42
N GLY A 24 -2.05 -5.51 -6.62
CA GLY A 24 -2.11 -5.88 -5.20
C GLY A 24 -1.88 -4.75 -4.22
N PHE A 25 -2.06 -3.52 -4.62
CA PHE A 25 -2.10 -2.37 -3.72
C PHE A 25 -3.53 -2.15 -3.19
N THR A 26 -3.64 -1.57 -2.01
CA THR A 26 -4.90 -0.97 -1.53
C THR A 26 -4.94 0.46 -2.05
N VAL A 27 -6.00 0.84 -2.77
CA VAL A 27 -6.04 2.12 -3.50
C VAL A 27 -7.28 2.91 -3.12
N ASP A 28 -7.08 4.03 -2.45
CA ASP A 28 -8.12 5.05 -2.31
C ASP A 28 -8.07 5.98 -3.53
N ARG A 29 -9.24 6.39 -4.01
CA ARG A 29 -9.37 7.33 -5.12
C ARG A 29 -10.17 8.54 -4.72
N VAL A 30 -9.67 9.71 -5.10
CA VAL A 30 -10.36 11.02 -4.98
C VAL A 30 -10.31 11.76 -6.30
N THR A 31 -11.20 12.74 -6.48
CA THR A 31 -11.35 13.47 -7.75
C THR A 31 -11.02 14.96 -7.64
N SER A 32 -10.59 15.42 -6.46
CA SER A 32 -10.19 16.81 -6.24
C SER A 32 -8.93 16.90 -5.38
N GLY A 33 -8.16 17.97 -5.54
CA GLY A 33 -6.99 18.23 -4.70
C GLY A 33 -7.36 18.52 -3.24
N THR A 34 -8.53 19.10 -2.99
CA THR A 34 -9.03 19.35 -1.63
C THR A 34 -9.28 18.04 -0.88
N ASP A 35 -9.96 17.08 -1.54
CA ASP A 35 -10.18 15.74 -0.97
C ASP A 35 -8.87 15.00 -0.79
N ALA A 36 -7.94 15.14 -1.77
CA ALA A 36 -6.62 14.52 -1.66
C ALA A 36 -5.87 14.99 -0.42
N LEU A 37 -5.83 16.30 -0.17
CA LEU A 37 -5.21 16.86 1.02
C LEU A 37 -5.87 16.35 2.31
N GLN A 38 -7.19 16.34 2.38
CA GLN A 38 -7.93 15.86 3.55
C GLN A 38 -7.63 14.39 3.84
N HIS A 39 -7.57 13.55 2.80
CA HIS A 39 -7.20 12.14 2.93
C HIS A 39 -5.78 11.95 3.46
N VAL A 40 -4.80 12.67 2.89
CA VAL A 40 -3.39 12.56 3.30
C VAL A 40 -3.17 12.99 4.74
N LEU A 41 -3.91 13.98 5.23
CA LEU A 41 -3.81 14.45 6.62
C LEU A 41 -4.49 13.49 7.62
N SER A 42 -5.43 12.66 7.16
CA SER A 42 -6.24 11.78 8.01
C SER A 42 -5.81 10.32 7.96
N VAL A 43 -5.17 9.88 6.88
CA VAL A 43 -4.83 8.49 6.61
C VAL A 43 -3.37 8.38 6.17
N PRO A 44 -2.57 7.47 6.74
CA PRO A 44 -1.21 7.22 6.26
C PRO A 44 -1.24 6.48 4.92
N TYR A 45 -0.50 7.00 3.94
CA TYR A 45 -0.29 6.40 2.63
C TYR A 45 1.19 6.10 2.41
N ASP A 46 1.48 5.06 1.63
CA ASP A 46 2.84 4.67 1.24
C ASP A 46 3.30 5.44 0.00
N LEU A 47 2.38 5.96 -0.82
CA LEU A 47 2.65 6.76 -2.02
C LEU A 47 1.39 7.51 -2.46
N LEU A 48 1.59 8.73 -2.96
CA LEU A 48 0.55 9.52 -3.62
C LEU A 48 0.78 9.55 -5.13
N ILE A 49 -0.30 9.37 -5.90
CA ILE A 49 -0.34 9.58 -7.35
C ILE A 49 -1.30 10.75 -7.57
N LEU A 50 -0.77 11.89 -8.00
CA LEU A 50 -1.52 13.13 -8.11
C LEU A 50 -1.55 13.61 -9.56
N ASP A 51 -2.72 13.88 -10.12
CA ASP A 51 -2.78 14.72 -11.31
C ASP A 51 -2.36 16.15 -10.93
N VAL A 52 -1.63 16.78 -11.84
CA VAL A 52 -1.28 18.19 -11.71
C VAL A 52 -2.52 19.09 -11.82
N MET A 53 -3.43 18.75 -12.73
CA MET A 53 -4.62 19.57 -13.02
C MET A 53 -5.84 18.95 -12.37
N MET A 54 -6.23 19.46 -11.21
CA MET A 54 -7.41 18.99 -10.47
C MET A 54 -8.28 20.18 -10.02
N PRO A 55 -9.59 19.97 -9.84
CA PRO A 55 -10.45 20.99 -9.25
C PRO A 55 -10.13 21.22 -7.77
N GLY A 56 -10.39 22.45 -7.32
CA GLY A 56 -10.07 22.91 -5.97
C GLY A 56 -8.59 23.28 -5.85
N LEU A 57 -7.80 22.47 -5.17
CA LEU A 57 -6.35 22.61 -5.13
C LEU A 57 -5.73 21.86 -6.33
N ASP A 58 -4.75 22.48 -6.99
CA ASP A 58 -3.96 21.77 -7.98
C ASP A 58 -2.97 20.80 -7.30
N GLY A 59 -2.39 19.86 -8.07
CA GLY A 59 -1.48 18.85 -7.52
C GLY A 59 -0.25 19.46 -6.85
N TRP A 60 0.23 20.62 -7.32
CA TRP A 60 1.37 21.34 -6.74
C TRP A 60 1.04 21.94 -5.37
N GLU A 61 -0.15 22.50 -5.24
CA GLU A 61 -0.65 23.05 -3.98
C GLU A 61 -0.84 21.95 -2.95
N VAL A 62 -1.38 20.80 -3.37
CA VAL A 62 -1.50 19.62 -2.50
C VAL A 62 -0.12 19.19 -2.00
N LEU A 63 0.88 19.01 -2.90
CA LEU A 63 2.24 18.64 -2.51
C LEU A 63 2.84 19.63 -1.51
N ARG A 64 2.75 20.94 -1.81
CA ARG A 64 3.27 21.97 -0.93
C ARG A 64 2.69 21.92 0.47
N LEU A 65 1.39 21.70 0.59
CA LEU A 65 0.69 21.62 1.88
C LEU A 65 1.04 20.32 2.62
N VAL A 66 1.15 19.21 1.91
CA VAL A 66 1.60 17.92 2.47
C VAL A 66 3.02 18.06 3.03
N ARG A 67 3.96 18.66 2.30
CA ARG A 67 5.33 18.89 2.80
C ARG A 67 5.36 19.87 3.97
N ALA A 68 4.53 20.92 3.93
CA ALA A 68 4.42 21.88 5.04
C ALA A 68 3.91 21.22 6.34
N SER A 69 3.15 20.12 6.24
CA SER A 69 2.74 19.34 7.42
C SER A 69 3.82 18.38 7.96
N GLY A 70 5.02 18.36 7.36
CA GLY A 70 6.10 17.44 7.71
C GLY A 70 5.95 16.04 7.15
N ASN A 71 5.02 15.81 6.23
CA ASN A 71 4.79 14.52 5.62
C ASN A 71 5.67 14.34 4.37
N GLU A 72 6.59 13.36 4.44
CA GLU A 72 7.57 13.02 3.40
C GLU A 72 7.12 11.87 2.49
N VAL A 73 5.81 11.55 2.46
CA VAL A 73 5.27 10.49 1.61
C VAL A 73 5.70 10.71 0.15
N PRO A 74 6.19 9.66 -0.56
CA PRO A 74 6.58 9.79 -1.96
C PRO A 74 5.40 10.21 -2.85
N VAL A 75 5.69 11.08 -3.84
CA VAL A 75 4.69 11.62 -4.76
C VAL A 75 5.10 11.38 -6.20
N LEU A 76 4.20 10.72 -6.96
CA LEU A 76 4.25 10.59 -8.41
C LEU A 76 3.22 11.52 -9.04
N PHE A 77 3.68 12.48 -9.84
CA PHE A 77 2.76 13.31 -10.61
C PHE A 77 2.36 12.68 -11.94
N LEU A 78 1.07 12.83 -12.28
CA LEU A 78 0.56 12.62 -13.62
C LEU A 78 0.37 13.98 -14.28
N THR A 79 0.86 14.16 -15.51
CA THR A 79 0.78 15.45 -16.19
C THR A 79 0.54 15.29 -17.68
N ALA A 80 -0.33 16.13 -18.25
CA ALA A 80 -0.53 16.24 -19.69
C ALA A 80 0.54 17.13 -20.38
N ARG A 81 1.41 17.79 -19.62
CA ARG A 81 2.39 18.76 -20.14
C ARG A 81 3.80 18.22 -20.05
N ASP A 82 4.41 17.96 -21.20
CA ASP A 82 5.82 17.58 -21.34
C ASP A 82 6.79 18.79 -21.36
N ARG A 83 6.44 19.89 -20.71
CA ARG A 83 7.31 21.08 -20.65
C ARG A 83 8.36 20.89 -19.55
N VAL A 84 9.62 21.17 -19.91
CA VAL A 84 10.77 21.10 -18.98
C VAL A 84 10.54 21.97 -17.74
N GLU A 85 9.91 23.13 -17.90
CA GLU A 85 9.59 24.08 -16.82
C GLU A 85 8.65 23.46 -15.75
N VAL A 86 7.70 22.62 -16.17
CA VAL A 86 6.77 21.92 -15.27
C VAL A 86 7.50 20.87 -14.45
N ARG A 87 8.45 20.16 -15.07
CA ARG A 87 9.28 19.16 -14.39
C ARG A 87 10.25 19.79 -13.40
N VAL A 88 10.89 20.92 -13.77
CA VAL A 88 11.81 21.65 -12.89
C VAL A 88 11.06 22.18 -11.67
N LYS A 89 9.91 22.81 -11.84
CA LYS A 89 9.07 23.32 -10.74
C LYS A 89 8.70 22.23 -9.74
N GLY A 90 8.38 21.06 -10.22
CA GLY A 90 7.97 19.96 -9.34
C GLY A 90 9.13 19.35 -8.56
N LEU A 91 10.32 19.23 -9.17
CA LEU A 91 11.53 18.79 -8.46
C LEU A 91 11.91 19.79 -7.36
N GLU A 92 11.79 21.07 -7.62
CA GLU A 92 12.01 22.15 -6.62
C GLU A 92 11.00 22.09 -5.47
N LEU A 93 9.77 21.63 -5.73
CA LEU A 93 8.71 21.46 -4.72
C LEU A 93 8.80 20.13 -3.97
N GLY A 94 9.76 19.26 -4.28
CA GLY A 94 9.97 18.00 -3.59
C GLY A 94 9.11 16.83 -4.10
N ALA A 95 8.73 16.85 -5.39
CA ALA A 95 8.17 15.67 -6.06
C ALA A 95 9.26 14.64 -6.33
N ASP A 96 8.90 13.37 -6.24
CA ASP A 96 9.85 12.26 -6.37
C ASP A 96 9.95 11.72 -7.80
N ASP A 97 8.87 11.81 -8.61
CA ASP A 97 8.86 11.43 -10.03
C ASP A 97 7.64 11.99 -10.78
N TYR A 98 7.66 11.87 -12.12
CA TYR A 98 6.61 12.29 -13.05
C TYR A 98 6.31 11.24 -14.07
N LEU A 99 5.06 11.22 -14.53
CA LEU A 99 4.61 10.43 -15.66
C LEU A 99 3.74 11.29 -16.59
N VAL A 100 4.14 11.39 -17.85
CA VAL A 100 3.43 12.19 -18.86
C VAL A 100 2.29 11.37 -19.46
N LYS A 101 1.09 11.95 -19.53
CA LYS A 101 -0.08 11.40 -20.21
C LYS A 101 0.04 11.62 -21.75
N PRO A 102 -0.30 10.60 -22.60
CA PRO A 102 -0.74 9.25 -22.25
C PRO A 102 0.44 8.32 -21.89
N PHE A 103 0.22 7.40 -20.96
CA PHE A 103 1.23 6.46 -20.50
C PHE A 103 0.75 5.01 -20.53
N ALA A 104 1.68 4.07 -20.59
CA ALA A 104 1.40 2.66 -20.40
C ALA A 104 1.30 2.33 -18.90
N PHE A 105 0.33 1.47 -18.51
CA PHE A 105 0.20 1.04 -17.12
C PHE A 105 1.46 0.37 -16.57
N SER A 106 2.17 -0.39 -17.42
CA SER A 106 3.45 -1.02 -17.05
C SER A 106 4.52 0.00 -16.66
N GLU A 107 4.56 1.17 -17.29
CA GLU A 107 5.46 2.26 -16.94
C GLU A 107 5.09 2.87 -15.58
N LEU A 108 3.81 3.21 -15.38
CA LEU A 108 3.30 3.69 -14.10
C LEU A 108 3.65 2.72 -12.96
N LEU A 109 3.37 1.43 -13.16
CA LEU A 109 3.64 0.41 -12.15
C LEU A 109 5.13 0.28 -11.80
N ALA A 110 6.01 0.40 -12.80
CA ALA A 110 7.46 0.37 -12.60
C ALA A 110 7.93 1.59 -11.77
N ARG A 111 7.38 2.79 -12.03
CA ARG A 111 7.68 4.01 -11.27
C ARG A 111 7.15 3.92 -9.84
N VAL A 112 5.90 3.50 -9.65
CA VAL A 112 5.31 3.25 -8.32
C VAL A 112 6.21 2.34 -7.49
N ARG A 113 6.63 1.20 -8.04
CA ARG A 113 7.54 0.27 -7.35
C ARG A 113 8.90 0.89 -7.03
N THR A 114 9.41 1.74 -7.91
CA THR A 114 10.70 2.42 -7.72
C THR A 114 10.61 3.46 -6.60
N LEU A 115 9.54 4.24 -6.55
CA LEU A 115 9.30 5.24 -5.51
C LEU A 115 9.08 4.60 -4.15
N LEU A 116 8.26 3.56 -4.09
CA LEU A 116 8.07 2.78 -2.87
C LEU A 116 9.38 2.18 -2.34
N ARG A 117 10.36 1.90 -3.20
CA ARG A 117 11.71 1.48 -2.81
C ARG A 117 12.58 2.63 -2.29
N ARG A 118 12.47 3.85 -2.87
CA ARG A 118 13.29 5.02 -2.50
C ARG A 118 12.80 5.71 -1.24
N GLY A 119 11.50 5.87 -1.07
CA GLY A 119 10.90 6.44 0.15
C GLY A 119 11.23 5.65 1.41
N ASN A 120 11.77 4.48 1.24
CA ASN A 120 12.15 3.51 2.27
C ASN A 120 13.63 3.50 2.65
N ALA A 121 14.45 4.42 2.16
CA ALA A 121 15.85 4.50 2.60
C ALA A 121 15.98 4.81 4.11
N THR A 122 14.90 5.19 4.79
CA THR A 122 14.91 5.48 6.22
C THR A 122 13.98 4.62 7.08
N ALA A 123 13.03 3.82 6.54
CA ALA A 123 12.13 3.01 7.39
C ALA A 123 11.32 1.90 6.73
N LEU A 124 11.48 1.49 5.49
CA LEU A 124 10.71 0.34 5.02
C LEU A 124 11.63 -0.79 4.55
N GLN A 125 11.72 -1.80 5.37
CA GLN A 125 12.22 -3.10 4.96
C GLN A 125 11.38 -3.56 3.76
N THR A 126 11.96 -3.48 2.54
CA THR A 126 11.35 -4.06 1.33
C THR A 126 11.29 -5.58 1.43
N GLN A 127 11.99 -6.13 2.41
CA GLN A 127 11.93 -7.52 2.84
C GLN A 127 11.55 -7.56 4.31
N LEU A 128 10.45 -8.23 4.61
CA LEU A 128 10.04 -8.53 5.97
C LEU A 128 10.43 -9.96 6.30
N GLN A 129 10.95 -10.16 7.50
CA GLN A 129 11.37 -11.49 7.96
C GLN A 129 10.90 -11.73 9.40
N VAL A 130 10.38 -12.93 9.63
CA VAL A 130 10.05 -13.47 10.96
C VAL A 130 10.40 -14.96 10.93
N ALA A 131 11.28 -15.39 11.81
CA ALA A 131 11.87 -16.74 11.76
C ALA A 131 12.43 -17.06 10.35
N ASP A 132 11.95 -18.12 9.74
CA ASP A 132 12.30 -18.58 8.40
C ASP A 132 11.34 -18.09 7.30
N LEU A 133 10.32 -17.30 7.66
CA LEU A 133 9.42 -16.64 6.72
C LEU A 133 10.06 -15.34 6.21
N GLN A 134 10.24 -15.23 4.89
CA GLN A 134 10.75 -14.05 4.22
C GLN A 134 9.73 -13.56 3.19
N VAL A 135 9.47 -12.26 3.16
CA VAL A 135 8.51 -11.64 2.24
C VAL A 135 9.17 -10.46 1.54
N ASP A 136 9.31 -10.57 0.22
CA ASP A 136 9.73 -9.48 -0.66
C ASP A 136 8.49 -8.71 -1.11
N LEU A 137 8.30 -7.52 -0.57
CA LEU A 137 7.12 -6.69 -0.81
C LEU A 137 7.07 -6.15 -2.24
N LEU A 138 8.23 -5.90 -2.85
CA LEU A 138 8.31 -5.37 -4.21
C LEU A 138 8.00 -6.43 -5.26
N LYS A 139 8.59 -7.62 -5.08
CA LYS A 139 8.33 -8.76 -5.98
C LYS A 139 7.05 -9.49 -5.62
N ARG A 140 6.41 -9.13 -4.49
CA ARG A 140 5.24 -9.81 -3.94
C ARG A 140 5.45 -11.33 -3.84
N ARG A 141 6.59 -11.70 -3.27
CA ARG A 141 6.99 -13.10 -3.06
C ARG A 141 7.13 -13.39 -1.59
N ALA A 142 6.63 -14.55 -1.19
CA ALA A 142 6.85 -15.09 0.15
C ALA A 142 7.60 -16.42 0.02
N THR A 143 8.53 -16.67 0.95
CA THR A 143 9.20 -17.96 1.11
C THR A 143 9.18 -18.36 2.57
N ARG A 144 9.03 -19.66 2.85
CA ARG A 144 9.11 -20.22 4.19
C ARG A 144 10.08 -21.41 4.15
N ALA A 145 11.08 -21.43 5.02
CA ALA A 145 12.17 -22.43 5.00
C ALA A 145 12.80 -22.57 3.59
N GLY A 146 12.95 -21.46 2.86
CA GLY A 146 13.46 -21.46 1.49
C GLY A 146 12.47 -21.92 0.41
N GLN A 147 11.29 -22.42 0.76
CA GLN A 147 10.24 -22.84 -0.17
C GLN A 147 9.37 -21.66 -0.56
N ARG A 148 9.07 -21.52 -1.85
CA ARG A 148 8.16 -20.49 -2.34
C ARG A 148 6.72 -20.78 -1.91
N ILE A 149 6.05 -19.74 -1.39
CA ILE A 149 4.65 -19.79 -1.01
C ILE A 149 3.83 -18.98 -2.02
N ASP A 150 2.89 -19.63 -2.68
CA ASP A 150 2.00 -18.95 -3.63
C ASP A 150 0.77 -18.39 -2.91
N LEU A 151 0.72 -17.05 -2.82
CA LEU A 151 -0.33 -16.28 -2.18
C LEU A 151 -1.17 -15.54 -3.21
N THR A 152 -2.49 -15.50 -2.99
CA THR A 152 -3.35 -14.58 -3.72
C THR A 152 -3.07 -13.13 -3.30
N ALA A 153 -3.57 -12.15 -4.05
CA ALA A 153 -3.38 -10.73 -3.74
C ALA A 153 -3.87 -10.36 -2.32
N LYS A 154 -5.02 -10.90 -1.90
CA LYS A 154 -5.59 -10.65 -0.56
C LYS A 154 -4.84 -11.38 0.56
N GLU A 155 -4.40 -12.61 0.32
CA GLU A 155 -3.55 -13.33 1.29
C GLU A 155 -2.20 -12.64 1.47
N PHE A 156 -1.62 -12.12 0.39
CA PHE A 156 -0.38 -11.35 0.48
C PHE A 156 -0.58 -10.04 1.25
N ALA A 157 -1.65 -9.29 0.99
CA ALA A 157 -1.95 -8.06 1.73
C ALA A 157 -2.21 -8.32 3.22
N LEU A 158 -2.90 -9.43 3.55
CA LEU A 158 -3.11 -9.85 4.93
C LEU A 158 -1.76 -10.21 5.61
N LEU A 159 -0.90 -10.96 4.93
CA LEU A 159 0.41 -11.32 5.45
C LEU A 159 1.29 -10.08 5.66
N GLU A 160 1.32 -9.16 4.69
CA GLU A 160 2.03 -7.88 4.80
C GLU A 160 1.56 -7.07 6.01
N LEU A 161 0.24 -6.94 6.20
CA LEU A 161 -0.34 -6.22 7.34
C LEU A 161 0.12 -6.84 8.68
N LEU A 162 0.03 -8.16 8.81
CA LEU A 162 0.43 -8.87 10.02
C LEU A 162 1.94 -8.72 10.30
N LEU A 163 2.78 -8.80 9.27
CA LEU A 163 4.24 -8.66 9.40
C LEU A 163 4.67 -7.23 9.77
N ARG A 164 4.04 -6.22 9.19
CA ARG A 164 4.33 -4.80 9.52
C ARG A 164 3.97 -4.45 10.95
N ARG A 165 3.00 -5.16 11.50
CA ARG A 165 2.52 -5.00 12.88
C ARG A 165 2.82 -6.24 13.73
N ARG A 166 4.02 -6.78 13.50
CA ARG A 166 4.52 -7.93 14.24
C ARG A 166 4.42 -7.71 15.76
N GLY A 167 3.95 -8.73 16.50
CA GLY A 167 3.77 -8.68 17.95
C GLY A 167 2.50 -7.95 18.40
N GLU A 168 1.76 -7.31 17.48
CA GLU A 168 0.52 -6.62 17.83
C GLU A 168 -0.71 -7.52 17.58
N VAL A 169 -1.66 -7.48 18.49
CA VAL A 169 -2.97 -8.13 18.29
C VAL A 169 -3.84 -7.22 17.43
N LEU A 170 -4.13 -7.64 16.20
CA LEU A 170 -4.96 -6.90 15.27
C LEU A 170 -6.42 -7.32 15.35
N PRO A 171 -7.33 -6.41 15.72
CA PRO A 171 -8.77 -6.69 15.71
C PRO A 171 -9.27 -7.05 14.32
N LYS A 172 -10.29 -7.93 14.24
CA LYS A 172 -10.88 -8.33 12.94
C LYS A 172 -11.39 -7.13 12.13
N SER A 173 -11.94 -6.11 12.79
CA SER A 173 -12.40 -4.87 12.16
C SER A 173 -11.28 -4.12 11.44
N LEU A 174 -10.11 -4.00 12.07
CA LEU A 174 -8.95 -3.37 11.48
C LEU A 174 -8.42 -4.17 10.28
N ILE A 175 -8.37 -5.49 10.40
CA ILE A 175 -7.97 -6.37 9.29
C ILE A 175 -8.96 -6.22 8.11
N ALA A 176 -10.27 -6.20 8.38
CA ALA A 176 -11.31 -6.03 7.38
C ALA A 176 -11.17 -4.70 6.63
N SER A 177 -11.02 -3.60 7.36
CA SER A 177 -10.90 -2.26 6.77
C SER A 177 -9.61 -2.09 5.95
N GLN A 178 -8.49 -2.66 6.39
CA GLN A 178 -7.21 -2.46 5.72
C GLN A 178 -6.94 -3.40 4.55
N VAL A 179 -7.53 -4.59 4.55
CA VAL A 179 -7.28 -5.58 3.50
C VAL A 179 -8.43 -5.70 2.51
N TRP A 180 -9.69 -5.48 2.95
CA TRP A 180 -10.88 -5.66 2.10
C TRP A 180 -11.65 -4.38 1.82
N ASP A 181 -11.29 -3.25 2.42
CA ASP A 181 -12.01 -1.98 2.32
C ASP A 181 -13.50 -2.13 2.73
N MET A 182 -13.76 -2.99 3.73
CA MET A 182 -15.11 -3.31 4.20
C MET A 182 -15.39 -2.56 5.50
N ASN A 183 -16.51 -1.86 5.56
CA ASN A 183 -17.09 -1.38 6.81
C ASN A 183 -17.63 -2.55 7.63
N PHE A 184 -17.59 -2.43 8.94
CA PHE A 184 -17.70 -3.49 9.95
C PHE A 184 -18.99 -4.34 9.97
N ASP A 185 -20.03 -4.02 9.19
CA ASP A 185 -21.35 -4.67 9.27
C ASP A 185 -21.54 -5.92 8.40
N SER A 186 -20.57 -6.33 7.61
CA SER A 186 -20.69 -7.50 6.75
C SER A 186 -19.62 -8.56 7.02
N ASP A 187 -20.07 -9.72 7.52
CA ASP A 187 -19.38 -11.01 7.55
C ASP A 187 -17.98 -11.08 8.18
N THR A 188 -17.93 -11.19 9.50
CA THR A 188 -16.74 -11.59 10.29
C THR A 188 -16.13 -12.92 9.83
N ASN A 189 -16.88 -13.77 9.13
CA ASN A 189 -16.42 -15.03 8.56
C ASN A 189 -15.33 -14.88 7.49
N VAL A 190 -15.32 -13.77 6.73
CA VAL A 190 -14.30 -13.55 5.68
C VAL A 190 -12.90 -13.53 6.24
N ILE A 191 -12.70 -12.88 7.40
CA ILE A 191 -11.39 -12.79 8.04
C ILE A 191 -10.94 -14.13 8.57
N GLU A 192 -11.84 -14.89 9.19
CA GLU A 192 -11.52 -16.24 9.72
C GLU A 192 -11.13 -17.20 8.60
N VAL A 193 -11.87 -17.17 7.49
CA VAL A 193 -11.55 -17.95 6.30
C VAL A 193 -10.21 -17.55 5.71
N ALA A 194 -9.92 -16.25 5.63
CA ALA A 194 -8.65 -15.75 5.11
C ALA A 194 -7.47 -16.15 5.99
N ILE A 195 -7.58 -16.01 7.30
CA ILE A 195 -6.56 -16.45 8.27
C ILE A 195 -6.34 -17.97 8.16
N ARG A 196 -7.43 -18.76 8.08
CA ARG A 196 -7.32 -20.21 7.90
C ARG A 196 -6.57 -20.57 6.62
N ARG A 197 -6.91 -19.91 5.49
CA ARG A 197 -6.21 -20.14 4.21
C ARG A 197 -4.76 -19.72 4.27
N LEU A 198 -4.45 -18.59 4.92
CA LEU A 198 -3.09 -18.13 5.09
C LEU A 198 -2.28 -19.11 5.95
N ARG A 199 -2.83 -19.57 7.09
CA ARG A 199 -2.20 -20.60 7.94
C ARG A 199 -1.92 -21.88 7.18
N ALA A 200 -2.85 -22.35 6.35
CA ALA A 200 -2.65 -23.54 5.54
C ALA A 200 -1.44 -23.44 4.59
N LYS A 201 -1.02 -22.22 4.25
CA LYS A 201 0.12 -21.98 3.36
C LYS A 201 1.43 -21.69 4.08
N ILE A 202 1.38 -20.94 5.19
CA ILE A 202 2.60 -20.48 5.85
C ILE A 202 2.88 -21.17 7.19
N ASP A 203 1.90 -21.81 7.79
CA ASP A 203 2.05 -22.49 9.08
C ASP A 203 1.90 -24.01 8.99
N ASP A 204 0.92 -24.52 8.20
CA ASP A 204 0.76 -25.97 8.08
C ASP A 204 1.99 -26.59 7.41
N GLY A 205 2.61 -27.55 8.13
CA GLY A 205 3.86 -28.18 7.66
C GLY A 205 5.14 -27.45 8.04
N PHE A 206 5.06 -26.30 8.71
CA PHE A 206 6.22 -25.54 9.19
C PHE A 206 6.19 -25.36 10.71
N GLU A 207 7.37 -25.22 11.32
CA GLU A 207 7.57 -24.84 12.72
C GLU A 207 8.64 -23.74 12.80
N PRO A 208 8.48 -22.77 13.70
CA PRO A 208 7.34 -22.54 14.60
C PRO A 208 6.11 -22.00 13.85
N LYS A 209 4.91 -22.17 14.45
CA LYS A 209 3.70 -21.48 13.95
C LYS A 209 3.81 -20.00 14.21
N LEU A 210 3.50 -19.18 13.23
CA LEU A 210 3.68 -17.72 13.31
C LEU A 210 2.38 -16.94 13.49
N ILE A 211 1.24 -17.46 13.01
CA ILE A 211 -0.05 -16.77 13.16
C ILE A 211 -0.77 -17.29 14.41
N HIS A 212 -0.95 -16.41 15.39
CA HIS A 212 -1.62 -16.72 16.67
C HIS A 212 -3.02 -16.12 16.72
N THR A 213 -3.91 -16.76 17.49
CA THR A 213 -5.27 -16.26 17.76
C THR A 213 -5.31 -15.73 19.18
N ALA A 214 -5.53 -14.43 19.34
CA ALA A 214 -5.89 -13.81 20.61
C ALA A 214 -7.42 -13.90 20.76
N ARG A 215 -7.89 -14.87 21.58
CA ARG A 215 -9.33 -15.15 21.73
C ARG A 215 -10.12 -13.90 22.09
N GLY A 216 -11.18 -13.60 21.33
CA GLY A 216 -12.02 -12.41 21.50
C GLY A 216 -11.40 -11.09 21.04
N MET A 217 -10.08 -11.01 20.78
CA MET A 217 -9.39 -9.77 20.42
C MET A 217 -8.96 -9.71 18.94
N GLY A 218 -8.54 -10.82 18.34
CA GLY A 218 -8.09 -10.80 16.94
C GLY A 218 -6.97 -11.79 16.64
N TYR A 219 -6.06 -11.37 15.76
CA TYR A 219 -4.94 -12.19 15.30
C TYR A 219 -3.62 -11.42 15.42
N MET A 220 -2.54 -12.16 15.65
CA MET A 220 -1.19 -11.64 15.78
C MET A 220 -0.24 -12.54 14.98
N LEU A 221 0.82 -11.95 14.43
CA LEU A 221 1.93 -12.68 13.83
C LEU A 221 3.21 -12.39 14.61
N ASP A 222 3.80 -13.41 15.17
CA ASP A 222 5.10 -13.34 15.84
C ASP A 222 5.76 -14.72 15.95
N GLU A 223 7.03 -14.74 16.30
CA GLU A 223 7.70 -15.96 16.78
C GLU A 223 7.16 -16.30 18.18
N PRO A 224 6.91 -17.57 18.48
CA PRO A 224 6.63 -17.97 19.86
C PRO A 224 7.84 -17.65 20.74
N ASP A 225 7.58 -17.15 21.96
CA ASP A 225 8.65 -16.94 22.94
C ASP A 225 9.46 -18.23 23.12
N PRO A 226 10.80 -18.15 23.10
CA PRO A 226 11.62 -19.31 23.39
C PRO A 226 11.33 -19.77 24.84
N SER A 227 10.78 -20.97 24.97
CA SER A 227 10.47 -21.61 26.25
C SER A 227 11.72 -21.91 27.04
#